data_727dfe65416d8e4510ee3880948bf6c8
#
_entry.id   727dfe65416d8e4510ee3880948bf6c8
#
_cell.length_a   1.000
_cell.length_b   1.000
_cell.length_c   1.000
_cell.angle_alpha   90.00
_cell.angle_beta   90.00
_cell.angle_gamma   90.00
#
_symmetry.space_group_name_H-M   'P 1'
#
loop_
_entity.id
_entity.type
_entity.pdbx_description
1 polymer ?
#
loop_
_entity_poly.entity_id
_entity_poly.type
_entity_poly.pdbx_seq_one_letter_code
_entity_poly.pdbx_strand_id
1 'polypeptide(L)'
;SLFVSLSLTPALCAQFLKRETREPGWLGKRITRFHQGLEALYRRLLSFSLNHRVIVLGLTAMLVLSTGWFMGQLGSEFFPGDDESRFLVKLKTPLGSSIDYMETKIDQAELILADVPEVQRVLSTVGTGHGSEVNEATLNVLLSGQANRDRSQQTIMNEVRTAVRRVPGVQGFVSAYSMFGSGGEPFVAFVTGPDLYRVAELAGEMEQRMKRIPGMGDVRMELKMDRPQLYFDVDRNRAQALGISAQQIGDTVRVLAGGADIAKYNALPGDGERYDVRLAARRDSMQQARDLENVYLQGPANELLPLSSVVEIKESLGPATVNRFDLA
;
A
#
# COMPACT_ATOMS: atom_id res chain seq x y z
N SER A 1 34.67 -11.34 21.18
CA SER A 1 35.09 -10.01 21.70
C SER A 1 35.62 -10.11 23.12
N LEU A 2 34.91 -10.76 24.05
CA LEU A 2 35.30 -10.89 25.46
C LEU A 2 36.66 -11.62 25.63
N PHE A 3 36.86 -12.73 24.91
CA PHE A 3 38.13 -13.48 24.93
C PHE A 3 39.30 -12.63 24.41
N VAL A 4 39.13 -11.88 23.35
CA VAL A 4 40.16 -10.97 22.81
C VAL A 4 40.49 -9.84 23.79
N SER A 5 39.48 -9.24 24.42
CA SER A 5 39.68 -8.16 25.40
C SER A 5 40.43 -8.62 26.63
N LEU A 6 40.16 -9.85 27.14
CA LEU A 6 40.76 -10.37 28.34
C LEU A 6 42.14 -11.04 28.13
N SER A 7 42.44 -11.51 26.90
CA SER A 7 43.70 -12.20 26.60
C SER A 7 44.66 -11.33 25.79
N LEU A 8 44.22 -10.78 24.64
CA LEU A 8 45.07 -10.05 23.71
C LEU A 8 45.51 -8.70 24.27
N THR A 9 44.58 -7.94 24.89
CA THR A 9 44.89 -6.61 25.42
C THR A 9 45.95 -6.67 26.54
N PRO A 10 45.81 -7.54 27.59
CA PRO A 10 46.87 -7.67 28.57
C PRO A 10 48.20 -8.20 28.02
N ALA A 11 48.18 -9.14 27.06
CA ALA A 11 49.38 -9.65 26.41
C ALA A 11 50.14 -8.57 25.62
N LEU A 12 49.42 -7.74 24.84
CA LEU A 12 49.98 -6.60 24.10
C LEU A 12 50.52 -5.53 25.08
N CYS A 13 49.81 -5.25 26.17
CA CYS A 13 50.27 -4.31 27.20
C CYS A 13 51.57 -4.80 27.83
N ALA A 14 51.67 -6.10 28.19
CA ALA A 14 52.87 -6.68 28.77
C ALA A 14 54.06 -6.64 27.80
N GLN A 15 53.84 -6.77 26.53
CA GLN A 15 54.90 -6.83 25.50
C GLN A 15 55.35 -5.46 25.02
N PHE A 16 54.40 -4.50 24.83
CA PHE A 16 54.70 -3.22 24.20
C PHE A 16 54.84 -2.05 25.20
N LEU A 17 54.25 -2.12 26.42
CA LEU A 17 54.38 -1.07 27.41
C LEU A 17 55.74 -1.16 28.07
N LYS A 18 56.58 -0.17 27.82
CA LYS A 18 57.84 0.02 28.53
C LYS A 18 57.60 0.71 29.86
N ARG A 19 58.34 0.28 30.90
CA ARG A 19 58.30 0.93 32.19
C ARG A 19 58.81 2.33 32.06
N GLU A 20 57.94 3.31 32.22
CA GLU A 20 58.35 4.75 32.17
C GLU A 20 59.19 5.06 33.41
N THR A 21 60.47 5.39 33.20
CA THR A 21 61.40 5.83 34.25
C THR A 21 61.53 7.38 34.28
N ARG A 22 60.86 8.08 33.36
CA ARG A 22 60.88 9.56 33.30
C ARG A 22 59.68 10.13 34.05
N GLU A 23 59.91 11.23 34.80
CA GLU A 23 58.86 12.00 35.38
C GLU A 23 57.91 12.55 34.26
N PRO A 24 56.59 12.43 34.46
CA PRO A 24 55.66 12.95 33.46
C PRO A 24 55.80 14.46 33.30
N GLY A 25 55.87 14.92 32.06
CA GLY A 25 55.88 16.33 31.73
C GLY A 25 54.62 17.04 32.23
N TRP A 26 54.53 18.37 32.02
CA TRP A 26 53.41 19.21 32.47
C TRP A 26 52.03 18.66 32.08
N LEU A 27 51.89 18.20 30.84
CA LEU A 27 50.65 17.58 30.36
C LEU A 27 50.35 16.25 31.08
N GLY A 28 51.37 15.42 31.25
CA GLY A 28 51.24 14.16 32.00
C GLY A 28 50.81 14.39 33.44
N LYS A 29 51.37 15.38 34.12
CA LYS A 29 50.98 15.75 35.50
C LYS A 29 49.52 16.22 35.60
N ARG A 30 48.98 16.89 34.53
CA ARG A 30 47.54 17.24 34.50
C ARG A 30 46.63 16.05 34.30
N ILE A 31 46.99 15.17 33.40
CA ILE A 31 46.25 13.95 33.11
C ILE A 31 46.24 13.03 34.38
N THR A 32 47.42 12.89 35.03
CA THR A 32 47.52 12.10 36.26
C THR A 32 46.63 12.67 37.37
N ARG A 33 46.61 14.01 37.57
CA ARG A 33 45.71 14.63 38.57
C ARG A 33 44.24 14.40 38.26
N PHE A 34 43.86 14.49 36.98
CA PHE A 34 42.51 14.20 36.56
C PHE A 34 42.13 12.75 36.87
N HIS A 35 42.99 11.80 36.51
CA HIS A 35 42.79 10.39 36.84
C HIS A 35 42.71 10.12 38.36
N GLN A 36 43.58 10.74 39.13
CA GLN A 36 43.55 10.64 40.60
C GLN A 36 42.25 11.23 41.17
N GLY A 37 41.76 12.33 40.62
CA GLY A 37 40.48 12.90 41.03
C GLY A 37 39.30 11.98 40.69
N LEU A 38 39.31 11.39 39.50
CA LEU A 38 38.30 10.42 39.08
C LEU A 38 38.34 9.14 39.96
N GLU A 39 39.53 8.65 40.26
CA GLU A 39 39.71 7.49 41.14
C GLU A 39 39.23 7.77 42.59
N ALA A 40 39.51 8.95 43.10
CA ALA A 40 39.01 9.35 44.42
C ALA A 40 37.48 9.48 44.44
N LEU A 41 36.89 10.00 43.42
CA LEU A 41 35.42 10.05 43.24
C LEU A 41 34.83 8.64 43.19
N TYR A 42 35.41 7.77 42.34
CA TYR A 42 34.99 6.37 42.23
C TYR A 42 35.07 5.64 43.56
N ARG A 43 36.20 5.76 44.30
CA ARG A 43 36.37 5.16 45.61
C ARG A 43 35.31 5.63 46.61
N ARG A 44 34.96 6.93 46.61
CA ARG A 44 33.89 7.48 47.46
C ARG A 44 32.55 6.91 47.14
N LEU A 45 32.18 6.88 45.85
CA LEU A 45 30.91 6.32 45.41
C LEU A 45 30.81 4.83 45.70
N LEU A 46 31.87 4.09 45.45
CA LEU A 46 31.93 2.66 45.74
C LEU A 46 31.80 2.36 47.26
N SER A 47 32.56 3.09 48.09
CA SER A 47 32.47 2.98 49.54
C SER A 47 31.06 3.35 50.04
N PHE A 48 30.45 4.41 49.51
CA PHE A 48 29.07 4.76 49.85
C PHE A 48 28.09 3.64 49.46
N SER A 49 28.24 3.11 48.27
CA SER A 49 27.36 2.04 47.76
C SER A 49 27.46 0.76 48.58
N LEU A 50 28.69 0.38 48.98
CA LEU A 50 28.91 -0.81 49.79
C LEU A 50 28.43 -0.64 51.23
N ASN A 51 28.57 0.54 51.80
CA ASN A 51 28.11 0.83 53.17
C ASN A 51 26.58 1.00 53.25
N HIS A 52 25.94 1.47 52.15
CA HIS A 52 24.50 1.71 52.11
C HIS A 52 23.79 0.79 51.12
N ARG A 53 24.17 -0.49 51.12
CA ARG A 53 23.69 -1.51 50.18
C ARG A 53 22.16 -1.58 50.05
N VAL A 54 21.43 -1.39 51.17
CA VAL A 54 19.95 -1.42 51.16
C VAL A 54 19.38 -0.23 50.37
N ILE A 55 20.00 0.95 50.53
CA ILE A 55 19.56 2.16 49.77
C ILE A 55 19.83 1.97 48.28
N VAL A 56 21.00 1.46 47.93
CA VAL A 56 21.37 1.23 46.51
C VAL A 56 20.46 0.16 45.90
N LEU A 57 20.20 -0.95 46.58
CA LEU A 57 19.27 -1.99 46.13
C LEU A 57 17.84 -1.44 45.99
N GLY A 58 17.39 -0.63 46.95
CA GLY A 58 16.06 0.02 46.87
C GLY A 58 15.95 0.96 45.71
N LEU A 59 16.99 1.79 45.46
CA LEU A 59 17.01 2.69 44.30
C LEU A 59 17.01 1.93 42.96
N THR A 60 17.81 0.86 42.91
CA THR A 60 17.84 -0.01 41.71
C THR A 60 16.49 -0.67 41.47
N ALA A 61 15.87 -1.21 42.51
CA ALA A 61 14.55 -1.81 42.43
C ALA A 61 13.49 -0.76 41.96
N MET A 62 13.55 0.45 42.51
CA MET A 62 12.69 1.55 42.11
C MET A 62 12.86 1.91 40.59
N LEU A 63 14.10 1.97 40.11
CA LEU A 63 14.40 2.22 38.69
C LEU A 63 13.86 1.11 37.82
N VAL A 64 14.04 -0.16 38.18
CA VAL A 64 13.51 -1.30 37.42
C VAL A 64 11.98 -1.27 37.38
N LEU A 65 11.32 -1.01 38.49
CA LEU A 65 9.87 -0.91 38.59
C LEU A 65 9.34 0.31 37.76
N SER A 66 10.03 1.46 37.85
CA SER A 66 9.66 2.64 37.05
C SER A 66 9.82 2.36 35.57
N THR A 67 10.84 1.64 35.12
CA THR A 67 11.02 1.24 33.71
C THR A 67 9.85 0.38 33.25
N GLY A 68 9.43 -0.60 34.06
CA GLY A 68 8.24 -1.41 33.72
C GLY A 68 6.96 -0.58 33.60
N TRP A 69 6.78 0.41 34.47
CA TRP A 69 5.64 1.33 34.42
C TRP A 69 5.69 2.21 33.16
N PHE A 70 6.85 2.78 32.81
CA PHE A 70 7.03 3.57 31.60
C PHE A 70 6.82 2.74 30.32
N MET A 71 7.34 1.50 30.28
CA MET A 71 7.12 0.61 29.13
C MET A 71 5.64 0.32 28.89
N GLY A 72 4.82 0.25 29.95
CA GLY A 72 3.37 0.08 29.81
C GLY A 72 2.64 1.32 29.28
N GLN A 73 3.25 2.51 29.34
CA GLN A 73 2.69 3.76 28.80
C GLN A 73 3.17 4.05 27.37
N LEU A 74 4.24 3.43 26.93
CA LEU A 74 4.78 3.59 25.59
C LEU A 74 3.99 2.68 24.64
N GLY A 75 3.44 3.25 23.58
CA GLY A 75 2.90 2.47 22.46
C GLY A 75 4.04 1.66 21.82
N SER A 76 3.78 0.41 21.48
CA SER A 76 4.73 -0.40 20.72
C SER A 76 4.36 -0.32 19.24
N GLU A 77 5.24 0.25 18.44
CA GLU A 77 5.15 0.24 16.98
C GLU A 77 6.30 -0.60 16.45
N PHE A 78 6.01 -1.46 15.47
CA PHE A 78 7.04 -2.30 14.86
C PHE A 78 8.00 -1.46 13.99
N PHE A 79 7.47 -0.46 13.32
CA PHE A 79 8.23 0.60 12.66
C PHE A 79 7.63 1.95 13.08
N PRO A 80 8.40 2.78 13.79
CA PRO A 80 7.95 4.14 14.07
C PRO A 80 7.73 4.87 12.75
N GLY A 81 6.62 5.56 12.66
CA GLY A 81 6.28 6.39 11.51
C GLY A 81 7.22 7.59 11.43
N ASP A 82 8.40 7.39 10.85
CA ASP A 82 9.36 8.46 10.65
C ASP A 82 8.80 9.51 9.68
N ASP A 83 9.15 10.75 9.94
CA ASP A 83 8.83 11.86 9.06
C ASP A 83 9.78 11.87 7.86
N GLU A 84 9.39 11.15 6.81
CA GLU A 84 10.15 11.04 5.56
C GLU A 84 9.91 12.23 4.61
N SER A 85 9.16 13.25 5.04
CA SER A 85 8.75 14.40 4.22
C SER A 85 8.01 13.99 2.94
N ARG A 86 7.31 12.85 2.98
CA ARG A 86 6.50 12.35 1.88
C ARG A 86 5.35 11.47 2.37
N PHE A 87 4.23 11.55 1.68
CA PHE A 87 3.07 10.73 1.97
C PHE A 87 2.28 10.40 0.69
N LEU A 88 1.35 9.48 0.80
CA LEU A 88 0.50 9.02 -0.29
C LEU A 88 -0.93 9.49 -0.10
N VAL A 89 -1.53 9.97 -1.18
CA VAL A 89 -2.98 10.18 -1.27
C VAL A 89 -3.52 9.20 -2.30
N LYS A 90 -4.31 8.23 -1.87
CA LYS A 90 -5.00 7.30 -2.76
C LYS A 90 -6.41 7.80 -3.00
N LEU A 91 -6.78 7.93 -4.26
CA LEU A 91 -8.11 8.31 -4.70
C LEU A 91 -8.79 7.10 -5.34
N LYS A 92 -10.03 6.85 -4.95
CA LYS A 92 -10.85 5.77 -5.53
C LYS A 92 -12.22 6.31 -5.94
N THR A 93 -12.52 6.24 -7.21
CA THR A 93 -13.82 6.56 -7.80
C THR A 93 -14.70 5.29 -7.89
N PRO A 94 -16.01 5.42 -8.14
CA PRO A 94 -16.87 4.27 -8.38
C PRO A 94 -16.36 3.38 -9.52
N LEU A 95 -16.60 2.09 -9.43
CA LEU A 95 -16.29 1.15 -10.50
C LEU A 95 -16.98 1.55 -11.81
N GLY A 96 -16.25 1.46 -12.93
CA GLY A 96 -16.76 1.89 -14.24
C GLY A 96 -16.56 3.38 -14.55
N SER A 97 -15.92 4.15 -13.65
CA SER A 97 -15.53 5.52 -13.95
C SER A 97 -14.54 5.57 -15.11
N SER A 98 -14.71 6.57 -15.99
CA SER A 98 -13.75 6.83 -17.08
C SER A 98 -12.45 7.44 -16.55
N ILE A 99 -11.40 7.37 -17.36
CA ILE A 99 -10.14 8.03 -17.06
C ILE A 99 -10.30 9.55 -16.94
N ASP A 100 -11.09 10.18 -17.81
CA ASP A 100 -11.35 11.62 -17.80
C ASP A 100 -12.05 12.06 -16.49
N TYR A 101 -12.95 11.20 -15.96
CA TYR A 101 -13.57 11.45 -14.65
C TYR A 101 -12.54 11.38 -13.53
N MET A 102 -11.64 10.37 -13.56
CA MET A 102 -10.57 10.26 -12.57
C MET A 102 -9.61 11.44 -12.65
N GLU A 103 -9.21 11.88 -13.87
CA GLU A 103 -8.37 13.07 -14.07
C GLU A 103 -8.99 14.31 -13.44
N THR A 104 -10.29 14.55 -13.68
CA THR A 104 -11.00 15.66 -13.01
C THR A 104 -10.94 15.60 -11.49
N LYS A 105 -10.94 14.39 -10.90
CA LYS A 105 -10.83 14.21 -9.46
C LYS A 105 -9.40 14.39 -8.94
N ILE A 106 -8.41 14.00 -9.73
CA ILE A 106 -7.01 14.26 -9.45
C ILE A 106 -6.76 15.77 -9.44
N ASP A 107 -7.23 16.50 -10.45
CA ASP A 107 -7.08 17.97 -10.52
C ASP A 107 -7.66 18.65 -9.27
N GLN A 108 -8.84 18.20 -8.81
CA GLN A 108 -9.45 18.72 -7.57
C GLN A 108 -8.60 18.43 -6.33
N ALA A 109 -7.99 17.25 -6.26
CA ALA A 109 -7.09 16.90 -5.15
C ALA A 109 -5.76 17.64 -5.23
N GLU A 110 -5.21 17.86 -6.43
CA GLU A 110 -3.98 18.62 -6.64
C GLU A 110 -4.18 20.10 -6.28
N LEU A 111 -5.33 20.70 -6.56
CA LEU A 111 -5.65 22.05 -6.10
C LEU A 111 -5.65 22.14 -4.56
N ILE A 112 -6.22 21.15 -3.87
CA ILE A 112 -6.17 21.08 -2.39
C ILE A 112 -4.73 20.97 -1.90
N LEU A 113 -3.90 20.18 -2.57
CA LEU A 113 -2.49 20.02 -2.21
C LEU A 113 -1.66 21.25 -2.52
N ALA A 114 -2.00 22.01 -3.57
CA ALA A 114 -1.32 23.27 -3.92
C ALA A 114 -1.56 24.38 -2.89
N ASP A 115 -2.69 24.33 -2.16
CA ASP A 115 -2.97 25.27 -1.07
C ASP A 115 -2.14 25.00 0.20
N VAL A 116 -1.43 23.86 0.28
CA VAL A 116 -0.56 23.51 1.41
C VAL A 116 0.87 24.00 1.15
N PRO A 117 1.37 25.01 1.88
CA PRO A 117 2.65 25.67 1.58
C PRO A 117 3.88 24.74 1.60
N GLU A 118 3.81 23.66 2.38
CA GLU A 118 4.91 22.71 2.53
C GLU A 118 4.98 21.69 1.41
N VAL A 119 3.98 21.59 0.55
CA VAL A 119 3.98 20.68 -0.61
C VAL A 119 4.91 21.24 -1.69
N GLN A 120 5.93 20.47 -2.06
CA GLN A 120 6.87 20.84 -3.10
C GLN A 120 6.51 20.23 -4.46
N ARG A 121 6.09 18.98 -4.46
CA ARG A 121 5.76 18.23 -5.69
C ARG A 121 4.67 17.22 -5.41
N VAL A 122 3.86 17.01 -6.42
CA VAL A 122 2.88 15.93 -6.48
C VAL A 122 3.15 15.13 -7.75
N LEU A 123 3.19 13.80 -7.63
CA LEU A 123 3.25 12.88 -8.76
C LEU A 123 2.00 12.03 -8.73
N SER A 124 1.09 12.26 -9.66
CA SER A 124 -0.17 11.55 -9.78
C SER A 124 -0.03 10.41 -10.80
N THR A 125 -0.51 9.23 -10.43
CA THR A 125 -0.49 8.04 -11.28
C THR A 125 -1.84 7.35 -11.21
N VAL A 126 -2.43 7.05 -12.36
CA VAL A 126 -3.69 6.31 -12.49
C VAL A 126 -3.40 4.84 -12.77
N GLY A 127 -4.20 3.94 -12.20
CA GLY A 127 -4.09 2.51 -12.49
C GLY A 127 -2.92 1.79 -11.81
N THR A 128 -2.51 2.23 -10.63
CA THR A 128 -1.37 1.67 -9.88
C THR A 128 -1.70 0.42 -9.05
N GLY A 129 -2.97 0.01 -9.00
CA GLY A 129 -3.41 -1.17 -8.25
C GLY A 129 -3.12 -2.50 -8.95
N HIS A 130 -3.33 -3.62 -8.25
CA HIS A 130 -3.34 -4.95 -8.85
C HIS A 130 -4.51 -5.04 -9.85
N GLY A 131 -4.21 -4.92 -11.15
CA GLY A 131 -5.21 -4.93 -12.22
C GLY A 131 -5.27 -3.66 -13.07
N SER A 132 -4.45 -2.63 -12.76
CA SER A 132 -4.39 -1.36 -13.53
C SER A 132 -5.78 -0.71 -13.72
N GLU A 133 -6.59 -0.69 -12.67
CA GLU A 133 -7.94 -0.14 -12.72
C GLU A 133 -7.90 1.39 -12.79
N VAL A 134 -8.54 1.96 -13.82
CA VAL A 134 -8.58 3.43 -14.04
C VAL A 134 -9.37 4.19 -12.98
N ASN A 135 -10.14 3.50 -12.15
CA ASN A 135 -10.88 4.08 -11.03
C ASN A 135 -10.04 4.22 -9.74
N GLU A 136 -8.75 3.89 -9.79
CA GLU A 136 -7.81 4.11 -8.69
C GLU A 136 -6.64 4.99 -9.14
N ALA A 137 -6.32 6.00 -8.33
CA ALA A 137 -5.15 6.85 -8.53
C ALA A 137 -4.36 6.98 -7.23
N THR A 138 -3.05 7.15 -7.38
CA THR A 138 -2.14 7.39 -6.26
C THR A 138 -1.37 8.68 -6.51
N LEU A 139 -1.47 9.63 -5.59
CA LEU A 139 -0.71 10.85 -5.61
C LEU A 139 0.43 10.72 -4.58
N ASN A 140 1.66 10.75 -5.06
CA ASN A 140 2.85 10.79 -4.24
C ASN A 140 3.16 12.26 -3.94
N VAL A 141 3.01 12.65 -2.68
CA VAL A 141 3.19 14.02 -2.23
C VAL A 141 4.54 14.16 -1.55
N LEU A 142 5.39 15.04 -2.07
CA LEU A 142 6.68 15.40 -1.49
C LEU A 142 6.54 16.72 -0.74
N LEU A 143 6.91 16.72 0.53
CA LEU A 143 6.96 17.91 1.37
C LEU A 143 8.36 18.54 1.38
N SER A 144 8.43 19.79 1.82
CA SER A 144 9.69 20.42 2.20
C SER A 144 10.36 19.63 3.33
N GLY A 145 11.71 19.59 3.32
CA GLY A 145 12.46 18.89 4.35
C GLY A 145 12.08 19.34 5.75
N GLN A 146 12.14 18.44 6.72
CA GLN A 146 11.74 18.69 8.11
C GLN A 146 12.39 19.95 8.72
N ALA A 147 13.64 20.25 8.34
CA ALA A 147 14.34 21.45 8.80
C ALA A 147 13.77 22.76 8.23
N ASN A 148 12.97 22.71 7.18
CA ASN A 148 12.44 23.87 6.47
C ASN A 148 10.93 24.06 6.65
N ARG A 149 10.33 23.40 7.65
CA ARG A 149 8.89 23.50 7.96
C ARG A 149 8.64 23.44 9.45
N ASP A 150 7.62 24.14 9.89
CA ASP A 150 7.23 24.20 11.30
C ASP A 150 6.22 23.08 11.66
N ARG A 151 5.49 22.56 10.68
CA ARG A 151 4.44 21.54 10.87
C ARG A 151 4.96 20.14 10.60
N SER A 152 4.59 19.18 11.48
CA SER A 152 4.93 17.77 11.25
C SER A 152 4.18 17.19 10.06
N GLN A 153 4.76 16.19 9.40
CA GLN A 153 4.10 15.42 8.33
C GLN A 153 2.71 14.93 8.76
N GLN A 154 2.57 14.42 9.99
CA GLN A 154 1.32 13.91 10.51
C GLN A 154 0.23 14.99 10.60
N THR A 155 0.60 16.21 10.99
CA THR A 155 -0.33 17.35 11.05
C THR A 155 -0.84 17.70 9.66
N ILE A 156 0.07 17.78 8.68
CA ILE A 156 -0.25 18.05 7.28
C ILE A 156 -1.15 16.94 6.70
N MET A 157 -0.79 15.68 6.93
CA MET A 157 -1.60 14.54 6.48
C MET A 157 -3.03 14.59 7.03
N ASN A 158 -3.23 14.99 8.28
CA ASN A 158 -4.56 15.10 8.90
C ASN A 158 -5.40 16.22 8.26
N GLU A 159 -4.77 17.34 7.94
CA GLU A 159 -5.39 18.45 7.22
C GLU A 159 -5.82 18.02 5.81
N VAL A 160 -4.88 17.46 5.05
CA VAL A 160 -5.11 16.94 3.69
C VAL A 160 -6.20 15.86 3.71
N ARG A 161 -6.17 14.94 4.67
CA ARG A 161 -7.21 13.90 4.83
C ARG A 161 -8.59 14.50 4.99
N THR A 162 -8.71 15.56 5.79
CA THR A 162 -9.99 16.25 6.02
C THR A 162 -10.46 16.98 4.75
N ALA A 163 -9.54 17.58 4.00
CA ALA A 163 -9.86 18.30 2.78
C ALA A 163 -10.25 17.35 1.63
N VAL A 164 -9.47 16.28 1.41
CA VAL A 164 -9.71 15.29 0.33
C VAL A 164 -11.03 14.54 0.54
N ARG A 165 -11.44 14.28 1.78
CA ARG A 165 -12.76 13.69 2.09
C ARG A 165 -13.94 14.54 1.64
N ARG A 166 -13.74 15.83 1.41
CA ARG A 166 -14.80 16.75 0.94
C ARG A 166 -14.96 16.73 -0.57
N VAL A 167 -14.06 16.09 -1.31
CA VAL A 167 -14.17 15.98 -2.76
C VAL A 167 -15.33 15.03 -3.12
N PRO A 168 -16.37 15.50 -3.80
CA PRO A 168 -17.53 14.66 -4.08
C PRO A 168 -17.21 13.60 -5.14
N GLY A 169 -17.78 12.40 -4.99
CA GLY A 169 -17.66 11.32 -5.96
C GLY A 169 -16.32 10.58 -5.94
N VAL A 170 -15.46 10.82 -4.91
CA VAL A 170 -14.21 10.09 -4.73
C VAL A 170 -14.03 9.71 -3.26
N GLN A 171 -13.45 8.56 -3.01
CA GLN A 171 -12.97 8.17 -1.68
C GLN A 171 -11.47 8.46 -1.63
N GLY A 172 -11.07 9.37 -0.74
CA GLY A 172 -9.68 9.76 -0.57
C GLY A 172 -9.08 9.19 0.73
N PHE A 173 -7.91 8.56 0.63
CA PHE A 173 -7.17 7.98 1.75
C PHE A 173 -5.79 8.60 1.80
N VAL A 174 -5.37 9.06 2.97
CA VAL A 174 -4.04 9.63 3.19
C VAL A 174 -3.27 8.74 4.14
N SER A 175 -2.15 8.22 3.67
CA SER A 175 -1.26 7.31 4.42
C SER A 175 0.19 7.77 4.36
N ALA A 176 0.96 7.46 5.41
CA ALA A 176 2.40 7.65 5.37
C ALA A 176 3.01 6.75 4.29
N TYR A 177 4.14 7.18 3.73
CA TYR A 177 4.91 6.33 2.84
C TYR A 177 5.53 5.18 3.65
N SER A 178 5.48 3.96 3.12
CA SER A 178 6.12 2.79 3.74
C SER A 178 7.05 2.12 2.73
N MET A 179 8.31 1.93 3.10
CA MET A 179 9.29 1.22 2.28
C MET A 179 8.95 -0.26 2.05
N PHE A 180 8.08 -0.84 2.87
CA PHE A 180 7.72 -2.25 2.82
C PHE A 180 6.47 -2.57 1.98
N GLY A 181 6.00 -1.62 1.17
CA GLY A 181 5.00 -1.86 0.11
C GLY A 181 3.56 -2.14 0.57
N SER A 182 3.30 -2.24 1.85
CA SER A 182 1.93 -2.46 2.37
C SER A 182 1.14 -1.17 2.54
N GLY A 183 1.16 -0.28 1.57
CA GLY A 183 0.28 0.89 1.49
C GLY A 183 0.04 1.73 2.75
N GLY A 184 0.79 1.54 3.83
CA GLY A 184 0.63 2.26 5.09
C GLY A 184 -0.58 1.82 5.92
N GLU A 185 -1.14 0.65 5.67
CA GLU A 185 -2.25 0.10 6.44
C GLU A 185 -1.71 -0.65 7.67
N PRO A 186 -1.93 -0.14 8.91
CA PRO A 186 -1.36 -0.72 10.11
C PRO A 186 -2.00 -2.06 10.49
N PHE A 187 -3.19 -2.35 9.95
CA PHE A 187 -3.92 -3.58 10.22
C PHE A 187 -4.61 -4.07 8.95
N VAL A 188 -4.38 -5.32 8.59
CA VAL A 188 -5.05 -6.01 7.49
C VAL A 188 -5.61 -7.33 8.03
N ALA A 189 -6.90 -7.57 7.79
CA ALA A 189 -7.56 -8.81 8.16
C ALA A 189 -8.15 -9.49 6.92
N PHE A 190 -8.02 -10.80 6.83
CA PHE A 190 -8.57 -11.60 5.74
C PHE A 190 -9.77 -12.40 6.24
N VAL A 191 -10.88 -12.32 5.50
CA VAL A 191 -12.05 -13.17 5.69
C VAL A 191 -12.06 -14.15 4.52
N THR A 192 -11.89 -15.43 4.80
CA THR A 192 -11.81 -16.48 3.78
C THR A 192 -12.95 -17.47 3.92
N GLY A 193 -13.37 -18.09 2.82
CA GLY A 193 -14.43 -19.09 2.82
C GLY A 193 -14.75 -19.61 1.41
N PRO A 194 -15.45 -20.72 1.29
CA PRO A 194 -15.77 -21.36 0.00
C PRO A 194 -16.86 -20.61 -0.78
N ASP A 195 -17.69 -19.82 -0.10
CA ASP A 195 -18.79 -19.06 -0.69
C ASP A 195 -18.48 -17.57 -0.66
N LEU A 196 -18.23 -16.98 -1.84
CA LEU A 196 -17.85 -15.58 -2.01
C LEU A 196 -18.94 -14.62 -1.50
N TYR A 197 -20.22 -14.94 -1.69
CA TYR A 197 -21.31 -14.08 -1.23
C TYR A 197 -21.38 -14.03 0.29
N ARG A 198 -21.22 -15.20 0.91
CA ARG A 198 -21.19 -15.29 2.39
C ARG A 198 -19.96 -14.61 2.97
N VAL A 199 -18.80 -14.72 2.31
CA VAL A 199 -17.59 -13.99 2.68
C VAL A 199 -17.80 -12.48 2.58
N ALA A 200 -18.42 -11.99 1.49
CA ALA A 200 -18.73 -10.56 1.32
C ALA A 200 -19.67 -10.03 2.42
N GLU A 201 -20.70 -10.79 2.76
CA GLU A 201 -21.65 -10.43 3.83
C GLU A 201 -20.94 -10.32 5.19
N LEU A 202 -20.17 -11.34 5.58
CA LEU A 202 -19.45 -11.37 6.85
C LEU A 202 -18.36 -10.29 6.93
N ALA A 203 -17.63 -10.04 5.84
CA ALA A 203 -16.65 -8.99 5.75
C ALA A 203 -17.30 -7.60 5.90
N GLY A 204 -18.48 -7.40 5.31
CA GLY A 204 -19.25 -6.16 5.47
C GLY A 204 -19.73 -5.94 6.90
N GLU A 205 -20.21 -7.00 7.59
CA GLU A 205 -20.54 -6.90 9.02
C GLU A 205 -19.32 -6.57 9.87
N MET A 206 -18.17 -7.20 9.58
CA MET A 206 -16.91 -6.95 10.26
C MET A 206 -16.48 -5.50 10.08
N GLU A 207 -16.51 -4.97 8.84
CA GLU A 207 -16.21 -3.57 8.55
C GLU A 207 -17.09 -2.62 9.39
N GLN A 208 -18.41 -2.86 9.44
CA GLN A 208 -19.31 -2.03 10.23
C GLN A 208 -19.01 -2.07 11.73
N ARG A 209 -18.67 -3.24 12.25
CA ARG A 209 -18.30 -3.40 13.68
C ARG A 209 -16.99 -2.69 13.98
N MET A 210 -15.97 -2.82 13.11
CA MET A 210 -14.67 -2.18 13.27
C MET A 210 -14.76 -0.66 13.21
N LYS A 211 -15.59 -0.08 12.34
CA LYS A 211 -15.86 1.37 12.27
C LYS A 211 -16.39 1.99 13.58
N ARG A 212 -16.96 1.17 14.46
CA ARG A 212 -17.49 1.61 15.77
C ARG A 212 -16.44 1.59 16.87
N ILE A 213 -15.27 1.02 16.62
CA ILE A 213 -14.18 0.94 17.62
C ILE A 213 -13.43 2.27 17.63
N PRO A 214 -13.38 2.97 18.78
CA PRO A 214 -12.64 4.23 18.89
C PRO A 214 -11.16 4.02 18.55
N GLY A 215 -10.59 4.90 17.73
CA GLY A 215 -9.17 4.83 17.35
C GLY A 215 -8.84 3.93 16.16
N MET A 216 -9.82 3.20 15.60
CA MET A 216 -9.59 2.31 14.45
C MET A 216 -9.31 3.05 13.13
N GLY A 217 -9.60 4.35 13.05
CA GLY A 217 -9.35 5.15 11.84
C GLY A 217 -10.27 4.80 10.67
N ASP A 218 -9.71 4.75 9.46
CA ASP A 218 -10.46 4.42 8.24
C ASP A 218 -10.46 2.91 8.01
N VAL A 219 -11.59 2.28 8.28
CA VAL A 219 -11.81 0.85 7.98
C VAL A 219 -12.48 0.71 6.63
N ARG A 220 -11.94 -0.13 5.77
CA ARG A 220 -12.48 -0.42 4.42
C ARG A 220 -12.46 -1.91 4.11
N MET A 221 -13.46 -2.34 3.36
CA MET A 221 -13.49 -3.66 2.72
C MET A 221 -13.00 -3.52 1.27
N GLU A 222 -12.06 -4.37 0.87
CA GLU A 222 -11.57 -4.36 -0.53
C GLU A 222 -12.54 -5.06 -1.48
N LEU A 223 -13.14 -6.16 -1.06
CA LEU A 223 -14.10 -6.88 -1.89
C LEU A 223 -15.38 -6.06 -2.04
N LYS A 224 -15.68 -5.64 -3.25
CA LYS A 224 -16.94 -4.98 -3.62
C LYS A 224 -17.66 -5.83 -4.65
N MET A 225 -18.94 -6.09 -4.40
CA MET A 225 -19.84 -6.85 -5.26
C MET A 225 -20.74 -5.92 -6.08
N ASP A 226 -20.19 -4.75 -6.48
CA ASP A 226 -20.93 -3.66 -7.11
C ASP A 226 -20.51 -3.38 -8.56
N ARG A 227 -19.64 -4.25 -9.13
CA ARG A 227 -19.24 -4.12 -10.53
C ARG A 227 -20.36 -4.59 -11.46
N PRO A 228 -20.92 -3.71 -12.31
CA PRO A 228 -21.87 -4.11 -13.32
C PRO A 228 -21.24 -5.10 -14.29
N GLN A 229 -21.90 -6.23 -14.51
CA GLN A 229 -21.46 -7.31 -15.40
C GLN A 229 -22.61 -7.74 -16.30
N LEU A 230 -22.27 -8.10 -17.54
CA LEU A 230 -23.18 -8.78 -18.43
C LEU A 230 -22.91 -10.28 -18.37
N TYR A 231 -23.89 -11.04 -17.97
CA TYR A 231 -23.84 -12.50 -17.94
C TYR A 231 -24.53 -13.06 -19.18
N PHE A 232 -23.80 -13.86 -19.94
CA PHE A 232 -24.28 -14.52 -21.14
C PHE A 232 -24.71 -15.94 -20.79
N ASP A 233 -26.02 -16.15 -20.68
CA ASP A 233 -26.61 -17.46 -20.43
C ASP A 233 -26.89 -18.17 -21.75
N VAL A 234 -26.06 -19.14 -22.08
CA VAL A 234 -26.11 -19.84 -23.37
C VAL A 234 -27.08 -21.03 -23.30
N ASP A 235 -28.13 -20.97 -24.11
CA ASP A 235 -28.99 -22.15 -24.35
C ASP A 235 -28.23 -23.17 -25.23
N ARG A 236 -27.57 -24.10 -24.58
CA ARG A 236 -26.71 -25.12 -25.24
C ARG A 236 -27.52 -26.02 -26.18
N ASN A 237 -28.78 -26.34 -25.84
CA ASN A 237 -29.63 -27.22 -26.67
C ASN A 237 -30.00 -26.50 -27.96
N ARG A 238 -30.38 -25.23 -27.86
CA ARG A 238 -30.76 -24.41 -29.01
C ARG A 238 -29.56 -24.08 -29.88
N ALA A 239 -28.40 -23.76 -29.28
CA ALA A 239 -27.17 -23.56 -30.01
C ALA A 239 -26.73 -24.79 -30.80
N GLN A 240 -26.83 -26.00 -30.19
CA GLN A 240 -26.53 -27.25 -30.86
C GLN A 240 -27.49 -27.52 -32.00
N ALA A 241 -28.80 -27.29 -31.82
CA ALA A 241 -29.82 -27.49 -32.87
C ALA A 241 -29.57 -26.55 -34.07
N LEU A 242 -29.02 -25.39 -33.85
CA LEU A 242 -28.64 -24.39 -34.90
C LEU A 242 -27.19 -24.57 -35.41
N GLY A 243 -26.49 -25.60 -34.92
CA GLY A 243 -25.12 -25.89 -35.33
C GLY A 243 -24.08 -24.86 -34.87
N ILE A 244 -24.38 -24.08 -33.83
CA ILE A 244 -23.51 -23.04 -33.27
C ILE A 244 -22.76 -23.58 -32.06
N SER A 245 -21.45 -23.49 -32.03
CA SER A 245 -20.64 -23.92 -30.90
C SER A 245 -20.54 -22.85 -29.82
N ALA A 246 -20.42 -23.26 -28.56
CA ALA A 246 -20.16 -22.33 -27.43
C ALA A 246 -18.86 -21.53 -27.63
N GLN A 247 -17.85 -22.10 -28.28
CA GLN A 247 -16.61 -21.43 -28.59
C GLN A 247 -16.84 -20.28 -29.58
N GLN A 248 -17.64 -20.49 -30.63
CA GLN A 248 -17.96 -19.47 -31.62
C GLN A 248 -18.70 -18.28 -30.96
N ILE A 249 -19.64 -18.56 -30.04
CA ILE A 249 -20.32 -17.53 -29.25
C ILE A 249 -19.29 -16.75 -28.42
N GLY A 250 -18.42 -17.45 -27.68
CA GLY A 250 -17.39 -16.84 -26.84
C GLY A 250 -16.39 -15.99 -27.65
N ASP A 251 -15.93 -16.48 -28.81
CA ASP A 251 -15.01 -15.74 -29.68
C ASP A 251 -15.67 -14.47 -30.28
N THR A 252 -16.93 -14.56 -30.67
CA THR A 252 -17.68 -13.39 -31.18
C THR A 252 -17.80 -12.32 -30.09
N VAL A 253 -18.24 -12.69 -28.89
CA VAL A 253 -18.38 -11.77 -27.77
C VAL A 253 -17.02 -11.18 -27.37
N ARG A 254 -15.95 -11.97 -27.37
CA ARG A 254 -14.58 -11.53 -27.05
C ARG A 254 -14.09 -10.47 -28.04
N VAL A 255 -14.29 -10.70 -29.34
CA VAL A 255 -13.89 -9.74 -30.38
C VAL A 255 -14.66 -8.43 -30.26
N LEU A 256 -15.96 -8.51 -29.99
CA LEU A 256 -16.82 -7.34 -29.87
C LEU A 256 -16.52 -6.52 -28.62
N ALA A 257 -16.34 -7.18 -27.46
CA ALA A 257 -16.13 -6.51 -26.19
C ALA A 257 -14.69 -6.03 -25.97
N GLY A 258 -13.71 -6.84 -26.36
CA GLY A 258 -12.31 -6.60 -26.05
C GLY A 258 -11.40 -6.39 -27.27
N GLY A 259 -11.88 -6.70 -28.46
CA GLY A 259 -11.06 -6.78 -29.66
C GLY A 259 -10.19 -8.05 -29.71
N ALA A 260 -9.68 -8.36 -30.89
CA ALA A 260 -8.72 -9.44 -31.12
C ALA A 260 -7.60 -8.98 -32.04
N ASP A 261 -6.37 -9.33 -31.72
CA ASP A 261 -5.22 -9.08 -32.57
C ASP A 261 -5.18 -10.18 -33.64
N ILE A 262 -5.50 -9.81 -34.87
CA ILE A 262 -5.70 -10.75 -36.00
C ILE A 262 -4.47 -10.88 -36.90
N ALA A 263 -3.60 -9.88 -36.92
CA ALA A 263 -2.41 -9.85 -37.77
C ALA A 263 -1.37 -8.90 -37.18
N LYS A 264 -0.17 -8.95 -37.77
CA LYS A 264 0.88 -7.96 -37.50
C LYS A 264 1.24 -7.24 -38.80
N TYR A 265 1.30 -5.93 -38.74
CA TYR A 265 1.73 -5.07 -39.80
C TYR A 265 3.18 -4.64 -39.58
N ASN A 266 4.04 -4.85 -40.58
CA ASN A 266 5.41 -4.35 -40.56
C ASN A 266 5.48 -3.06 -41.35
N ALA A 267 5.84 -1.94 -40.71
CA ALA A 267 5.97 -0.64 -41.37
C ALA A 267 7.31 -0.55 -42.13
N LEU A 268 7.43 -1.25 -43.26
CA LEU A 268 8.57 -1.19 -44.17
C LEU A 268 8.10 -0.84 -45.60
N PRO A 269 8.60 0.25 -46.24
CA PRO A 269 9.48 1.28 -45.67
C PRO A 269 8.71 2.22 -44.71
N GLY A 270 9.28 2.53 -43.57
CA GLY A 270 8.69 3.39 -42.54
C GLY A 270 9.61 3.46 -41.32
N ASP A 271 9.05 3.43 -40.13
CA ASP A 271 9.80 3.44 -38.87
C ASP A 271 10.46 2.10 -38.55
N GLY A 272 10.16 1.03 -39.32
CA GLY A 272 10.67 -0.32 -39.07
C GLY A 272 9.99 -1.07 -37.94
N GLU A 273 8.97 -0.47 -37.33
CA GLU A 273 8.23 -1.04 -36.22
C GLU A 273 7.20 -2.07 -36.67
N ARG A 274 6.79 -2.92 -35.75
CA ARG A 274 5.81 -3.98 -35.98
C ARG A 274 4.56 -3.70 -35.17
N TYR A 275 3.48 -3.37 -35.85
CA TYR A 275 2.19 -3.01 -35.25
C TYR A 275 1.21 -4.17 -35.24
N ASP A 276 0.45 -4.32 -34.15
CA ASP A 276 -0.64 -5.29 -34.09
C ASP A 276 -1.88 -4.72 -34.80
N VAL A 277 -2.46 -5.52 -35.69
CA VAL A 277 -3.73 -5.20 -36.35
C VAL A 277 -4.86 -5.76 -35.48
N ARG A 278 -5.58 -4.86 -34.81
CA ARG A 278 -6.64 -5.21 -33.88
C ARG A 278 -8.02 -5.03 -34.51
N LEU A 279 -8.77 -6.13 -34.51
CA LEU A 279 -10.19 -6.12 -34.88
C LEU A 279 -11.04 -5.86 -33.64
N ALA A 280 -11.88 -4.84 -33.68
CA ALA A 280 -12.78 -4.51 -32.57
C ALA A 280 -14.08 -3.91 -33.12
N ALA A 281 -15.15 -3.97 -32.36
CA ALA A 281 -16.35 -3.20 -32.68
C ALA A 281 -16.09 -1.68 -32.57
N ARG A 282 -16.80 -0.89 -33.33
CA ARG A 282 -16.76 0.58 -33.19
C ARG A 282 -17.28 0.96 -31.79
N ARG A 283 -16.61 1.89 -31.13
CA ARG A 283 -16.96 2.31 -29.75
C ARG A 283 -18.38 2.85 -29.62
N ASP A 284 -18.89 3.49 -30.67
CA ASP A 284 -20.23 4.09 -30.72
C ASP A 284 -21.35 3.06 -30.98
N SER A 285 -21.02 1.87 -31.47
CA SER A 285 -21.98 0.82 -31.80
C SER A 285 -22.23 -0.19 -30.65
N MET A 286 -21.49 -0.11 -29.52
CA MET A 286 -21.54 -1.05 -28.41
C MET A 286 -21.44 -0.31 -27.08
N GLN A 287 -22.46 0.49 -26.78
CA GLN A 287 -22.49 1.28 -25.53
C GLN A 287 -23.42 0.70 -24.46
N GLN A 288 -24.41 -0.09 -24.84
CA GLN A 288 -25.43 -0.62 -23.95
C GLN A 288 -25.64 -2.12 -24.19
N ALA A 289 -26.14 -2.82 -23.18
CA ALA A 289 -26.43 -4.27 -23.29
C ALA A 289 -27.35 -4.63 -24.48
N ARG A 290 -28.32 -3.76 -24.78
CA ARG A 290 -29.24 -3.93 -25.93
C ARG A 290 -28.55 -3.87 -27.31
N ASP A 291 -27.38 -3.25 -27.41
CA ASP A 291 -26.65 -3.19 -28.68
C ASP A 291 -26.16 -4.57 -29.12
N LEU A 292 -26.05 -5.52 -28.16
CA LEU A 292 -25.71 -6.90 -28.40
C LEU A 292 -26.83 -7.68 -29.11
N GLU A 293 -28.07 -7.20 -29.10
CA GLU A 293 -29.19 -7.79 -29.84
C GLU A 293 -28.97 -7.71 -31.36
N ASN A 294 -28.16 -6.72 -31.82
CA ASN A 294 -27.81 -6.53 -33.21
C ASN A 294 -26.59 -7.35 -33.66
N VAL A 295 -26.07 -8.23 -32.81
CA VAL A 295 -24.94 -9.11 -33.10
C VAL A 295 -25.47 -10.37 -33.80
N TYR A 296 -24.80 -10.80 -34.84
CA TYR A 296 -25.14 -12.00 -35.59
C TYR A 296 -23.99 -13.00 -35.54
N LEU A 297 -24.37 -14.27 -35.45
CA LEU A 297 -23.49 -15.43 -35.56
C LEU A 297 -23.66 -16.05 -36.96
N GLN A 298 -22.58 -16.63 -37.47
CA GLN A 298 -22.64 -17.33 -38.75
C GLN A 298 -23.00 -18.81 -38.49
N GLY A 299 -24.13 -19.24 -39.02
CA GLY A 299 -24.56 -20.64 -38.95
C GLY A 299 -23.85 -21.51 -40.00
N PRO A 300 -24.07 -22.87 -39.92
CA PRO A 300 -23.36 -23.83 -40.79
C PRO A 300 -23.64 -23.64 -42.29
N ALA A 301 -24.83 -23.19 -42.64
CA ALA A 301 -25.23 -22.90 -44.05
C ALA A 301 -24.92 -21.48 -44.50
N ASN A 302 -24.04 -20.80 -43.77
CA ASN A 302 -23.63 -19.37 -44.03
C ASN A 302 -24.76 -18.36 -43.79
N GLU A 303 -25.84 -18.77 -43.09
CA GLU A 303 -26.91 -17.85 -42.66
C GLU A 303 -26.47 -17.03 -41.45
N LEU A 304 -27.05 -15.84 -41.29
CA LEU A 304 -26.83 -14.98 -40.16
C LEU A 304 -27.93 -15.21 -39.12
N LEU A 305 -27.52 -15.69 -37.93
CA LEU A 305 -28.41 -15.96 -36.82
C LEU A 305 -28.15 -14.92 -35.70
N PRO A 306 -29.19 -14.23 -35.20
CA PRO A 306 -28.99 -13.26 -34.12
C PRO A 306 -28.49 -13.94 -32.86
N LEU A 307 -27.54 -13.29 -32.18
CA LEU A 307 -26.97 -13.81 -30.91
C LEU A 307 -28.07 -14.09 -29.87
N SER A 308 -29.08 -13.24 -29.82
CA SER A 308 -30.25 -13.38 -28.95
C SER A 308 -31.06 -14.64 -29.17
N SER A 309 -30.87 -15.37 -30.29
CA SER A 309 -31.52 -16.63 -30.55
C SER A 309 -30.96 -17.78 -29.73
N VAL A 310 -29.74 -17.67 -29.23
CA VAL A 310 -29.01 -18.74 -28.50
C VAL A 310 -28.44 -18.27 -27.15
N VAL A 311 -28.52 -16.97 -26.83
CA VAL A 311 -27.98 -16.39 -25.60
C VAL A 311 -28.99 -15.45 -24.97
N GLU A 312 -29.25 -15.62 -23.69
CA GLU A 312 -29.95 -14.64 -22.86
C GLU A 312 -28.93 -13.77 -22.16
N ILE A 313 -29.04 -12.44 -22.31
CA ILE A 313 -28.14 -11.48 -21.69
C ILE A 313 -28.80 -10.98 -20.41
N LYS A 314 -28.11 -11.19 -19.28
CA LYS A 314 -28.56 -10.78 -17.95
C LYS A 314 -27.59 -9.74 -17.38
N GLU A 315 -28.13 -8.63 -16.90
CA GLU A 315 -27.34 -7.68 -16.11
C GLU A 315 -27.23 -8.19 -14.68
N SER A 316 -26.03 -8.23 -14.15
CA SER A 316 -25.75 -8.65 -12.78
C SER A 316 -24.68 -7.77 -12.14
N LEU A 317 -24.59 -7.86 -10.83
CA LEU A 317 -23.49 -7.26 -10.08
C LEU A 317 -22.55 -8.39 -9.63
N GLY A 318 -21.27 -8.15 -9.73
CA GLY A 318 -20.25 -9.12 -9.34
C GLY A 318 -19.00 -8.46 -8.77
N PRO A 319 -18.03 -9.26 -8.31
CA PRO A 319 -16.77 -8.74 -7.81
C PRO A 319 -15.90 -8.20 -8.94
N ALA A 320 -15.17 -7.12 -8.67
CA ALA A 320 -14.15 -6.63 -9.58
C ALA A 320 -12.96 -7.59 -9.65
N THR A 321 -12.54 -8.10 -8.48
CA THR A 321 -11.41 -9.02 -8.33
C THR A 321 -11.75 -10.03 -7.24
N VAL A 322 -11.36 -11.29 -7.45
CA VAL A 322 -11.42 -12.35 -6.45
C VAL A 322 -10.00 -12.72 -6.06
N ASN A 323 -9.59 -12.29 -4.87
CA ASN A 323 -8.31 -12.67 -4.31
C ASN A 323 -8.44 -13.98 -3.56
N ARG A 324 -7.52 -14.91 -3.80
CA ARG A 324 -7.44 -16.17 -3.06
C ARG A 324 -6.21 -16.15 -2.17
N PHE A 325 -6.42 -16.41 -0.91
CA PHE A 325 -5.36 -16.51 0.08
C PHE A 325 -5.30 -17.95 0.59
N ASP A 326 -4.12 -18.57 0.53
CA ASP A 326 -3.87 -19.94 0.98
C ASP A 326 -4.83 -20.99 0.37
N LEU A 327 -5.14 -20.82 -0.93
CA LEU A 327 -6.06 -21.66 -1.72
C LEU A 327 -7.55 -21.64 -1.27
N ALA A 328 -7.91 -20.77 -0.34
CA ALA A 328 -9.29 -20.56 0.10
C ALA A 328 -9.97 -19.36 -0.57
#